data_2c8e4652a7ecaabb8e426bcfadcfed9c
#
_entry.id   2c8e4652a7ecaabb8e426bcfadcfed9c
#
_cell.length_a   1.000
_cell.length_b   1.000
_cell.length_c   1.000
_cell.angle_alpha   90.00
_cell.angle_beta   90.00
_cell.angle_gamma   90.00
#
_symmetry.space_group_name_H-M   'P 1'
#
loop_
_entity.id
_entity.type
_entity.pdbx_description
1 polymer ?
#
loop_
_entity_poly.entity_id
_entity_poly.type
_entity_poly.pdbx_seq_one_letter_code
_entity_poly.pdbx_strand_id
1 'polypeptide(L)'
;MENFKVTWEVKYYDHQPEIVYCAEELIESKNLESLTEYLDENAMEHSPEMDVPHEEGDFNIEWVLIHDQSGKELYRDVDFTDESSNNNDVEDTPSPIAQEEILEGTVIEYYENGQKESEGNFKDGKEEGLHTGWYDSGQKESEINFKDGDYHGKKTVWYENGQKGSEENWKDDNKNGKLTTWYENGQIESESYFKDHNEDGKWTNWFENGQIHSEGCSKNGQWDGKHTYWYENGQKEAETIYKNGIREKCTEWNEAGELQ
;
A
#
# COMPACT_ATOMS: atom_id res chain seq x y z
N MET A 1 -25.97 22.70 19.54
CA MET A 1 -24.50 22.54 19.51
C MET A 1 -24.21 21.35 18.68
N GLU A 2 -23.28 21.45 17.79
CA GLU A 2 -22.84 20.40 16.88
C GLU A 2 -21.50 19.89 17.41
N ASN A 3 -21.25 18.59 17.25
CA ASN A 3 -19.97 17.98 17.61
C ASN A 3 -19.10 17.93 16.37
N PHE A 4 -17.89 18.49 16.48
CA PHE A 4 -16.87 18.45 15.44
C PHE A 4 -15.70 17.61 15.91
N LYS A 5 -15.15 16.79 15.02
CA LYS A 5 -13.90 16.06 15.22
C LYS A 5 -12.77 16.95 14.72
N VAL A 6 -11.88 17.38 15.60
CA VAL A 6 -10.69 18.15 15.26
C VAL A 6 -9.50 17.20 15.30
N THR A 7 -8.78 17.13 14.20
CA THR A 7 -7.56 16.35 14.08
C THR A 7 -6.38 17.32 13.95
N TRP A 8 -5.39 17.15 14.79
CA TRP A 8 -4.17 17.95 14.79
C TRP A 8 -3.05 17.12 14.16
N GLU A 9 -2.38 17.69 13.17
CA GLU A 9 -1.19 17.10 12.55
C GLU A 9 0.05 17.96 12.85
N VAL A 10 1.10 17.37 13.42
CA VAL A 10 2.36 18.06 13.71
C VAL A 10 3.47 17.45 12.86
N LYS A 11 4.11 18.27 12.03
CA LYS A 11 5.30 17.88 11.27
C LYS A 11 6.57 18.41 11.93
N TYR A 12 7.57 17.56 12.02
CA TYR A 12 8.89 17.87 12.55
C TYR A 12 9.88 18.11 11.40
N TYR A 13 10.51 19.28 11.38
CA TYR A 13 11.57 19.60 10.40
C TYR A 13 12.94 19.44 11.03
N ASP A 14 13.55 18.26 10.97
CA ASP A 14 14.99 18.07 11.13
C ASP A 14 15.51 16.89 10.30
N HIS A 15 16.08 17.19 9.13
CA HIS A 15 16.98 16.39 8.27
C HIS A 15 16.72 14.87 8.07
N GLN A 16 15.60 14.30 8.52
CA GLN A 16 15.18 12.91 8.33
C GLN A 16 13.67 12.85 8.03
N PRO A 17 13.16 11.75 7.45
CA PRO A 17 11.76 11.67 7.03
C PRO A 17 10.78 11.89 8.18
N GLU A 18 9.78 12.68 7.88
CA GLU A 18 8.69 13.22 8.67
C GLU A 18 8.11 12.24 9.69
N ILE A 19 8.10 12.64 10.97
CA ILE A 19 7.27 12.01 11.98
C ILE A 19 6.00 12.84 12.08
N VAL A 20 4.87 12.27 11.68
CA VAL A 20 3.55 12.88 11.80
C VAL A 20 2.89 12.37 13.05
N TYR A 21 2.54 13.28 13.98
CA TYR A 21 1.71 12.95 15.12
C TYR A 21 0.29 13.46 14.86
N CYS A 22 -0.70 12.58 14.98
CA CYS A 22 -2.11 12.95 14.88
C CYS A 22 -2.76 12.84 16.24
N ALA A 23 -3.38 13.93 16.71
CA ALA A 23 -4.24 13.89 17.87
C ALA A 23 -5.66 14.26 17.46
N GLU A 24 -6.65 13.60 18.05
CA GLU A 24 -8.05 13.83 17.75
C GLU A 24 -8.80 14.29 19.00
N GLU A 25 -9.55 15.37 18.89
CA GLU A 25 -10.43 15.86 19.95
C GLU A 25 -11.85 16.10 19.42
N LEU A 26 -12.86 15.74 20.23
CA LEU A 26 -14.26 16.03 19.95
C LEU A 26 -14.63 17.35 20.63
N ILE A 27 -14.83 18.40 19.84
CA ILE A 27 -15.19 19.72 20.34
C ILE A 27 -16.64 20.03 20.01
N GLU A 28 -17.40 20.48 21.03
CA GLU A 28 -18.75 20.99 20.83
C GLU A 28 -18.72 22.49 20.51
N SER A 29 -19.24 22.88 19.36
CA SER A 29 -19.40 24.29 18.99
C SER A 29 -20.80 24.57 18.43
N LYS A 30 -21.12 25.85 18.30
CA LYS A 30 -22.41 26.29 17.74
C LYS A 30 -22.47 26.08 16.25
N ASN A 31 -21.39 26.32 15.57
CA ASN A 31 -21.21 26.13 14.12
C ASN A 31 -19.70 26.13 13.79
N LEU A 32 -19.34 25.83 12.55
CA LEU A 32 -17.96 25.79 12.08
C LEU A 32 -17.22 27.13 12.24
N GLU A 33 -17.88 28.27 11.92
CA GLU A 33 -17.26 29.60 12.01
C GLU A 33 -16.86 29.96 13.44
N SER A 34 -17.72 29.66 14.45
CA SER A 34 -17.38 29.84 15.85
C SER A 34 -16.31 28.90 16.37
N LEU A 35 -16.16 27.73 15.76
CA LEU A 35 -15.10 26.78 16.09
C LEU A 35 -13.75 27.24 15.52
N THR A 36 -13.71 27.70 14.29
CA THR A 36 -12.46 28.20 13.67
C THR A 36 -11.96 29.44 14.39
N GLU A 37 -12.82 30.43 14.70
CA GLU A 37 -12.44 31.58 15.51
C GLU A 37 -11.89 31.17 16.91
N TYR A 38 -12.48 30.15 17.54
CA TYR A 38 -12.01 29.64 18.83
C TYR A 38 -10.66 28.97 18.72
N LEU A 39 -10.43 28.19 17.68
CA LEU A 39 -9.15 27.49 17.44
C LEU A 39 -8.03 28.48 17.09
N ASP A 40 -8.31 29.50 16.30
CA ASP A 40 -7.34 30.57 15.97
C ASP A 40 -6.88 31.33 17.21
N GLU A 41 -7.79 31.57 18.18
CA GLU A 41 -7.46 32.25 19.45
C GLU A 41 -6.78 31.36 20.48
N ASN A 42 -7.02 30.05 20.45
CA ASN A 42 -6.65 29.12 21.53
C ASN A 42 -5.87 27.90 21.05
N ALA A 43 -5.36 27.89 19.82
CA ALA A 43 -4.69 26.73 19.23
C ALA A 43 -3.56 26.17 20.11
N MET A 44 -2.79 27.04 20.76
CA MET A 44 -1.69 26.65 21.65
C MET A 44 -2.14 26.11 23.01
N GLU A 45 -3.36 26.46 23.47
CA GLU A 45 -3.90 25.97 24.77
C GLU A 45 -4.61 24.63 24.63
N HIS A 46 -5.10 24.31 23.43
CA HIS A 46 -5.85 23.09 23.13
C HIS A 46 -5.05 22.05 22.31
N SER A 47 -3.82 22.37 21.89
CA SER A 47 -2.95 21.30 21.40
C SER A 47 -2.81 20.28 22.54
N PRO A 48 -3.18 19.00 22.36
CA PRO A 48 -2.96 18.00 23.40
C PRO A 48 -1.49 18.08 23.83
N GLU A 49 -1.21 17.83 25.13
CA GLU A 49 0.16 17.74 25.62
C GLU A 49 0.87 16.65 24.81
N MET A 50 1.46 17.07 23.69
CA MET A 50 2.28 16.19 22.87
C MET A 50 3.65 16.17 23.54
N ASP A 51 4.02 15.02 24.07
CA ASP A 51 5.37 14.73 24.54
C ASP A 51 6.30 14.61 23.31
N VAL A 52 6.57 15.76 22.70
CA VAL A 52 7.51 15.84 21.57
C VAL A 52 8.90 15.73 22.17
N PRO A 53 9.76 14.79 21.75
CA PRO A 53 11.12 14.70 22.25
C PRO A 53 11.87 16.01 21.94
N HIS A 54 12.18 16.78 22.97
CA HIS A 54 12.93 18.02 22.87
C HIS A 54 14.41 17.72 22.57
N GLU A 55 14.76 17.61 21.29
CA GLU A 55 16.10 17.93 20.81
C GLU A 55 15.95 19.09 19.84
N GLU A 56 16.59 20.20 20.17
CA GLU A 56 16.65 21.51 19.52
C GLU A 56 16.23 21.51 18.02
N GLY A 57 14.96 21.77 17.74
CA GLY A 57 14.42 22.01 16.41
C GLY A 57 13.09 22.77 16.52
N ASP A 58 12.87 23.71 15.62
CA ASP A 58 11.60 24.40 15.50
C ASP A 58 10.53 23.41 15.02
N PHE A 59 9.42 23.28 15.76
CA PHE A 59 8.27 22.53 15.31
C PHE A 59 7.19 23.48 14.78
N ASN A 60 6.52 23.09 13.73
CA ASN A 60 5.37 23.79 13.20
C ASN A 60 4.16 22.88 13.25
N ILE A 61 3.03 23.37 13.73
CA ILE A 61 1.72 22.73 13.52
C ILE A 61 1.30 23.12 12.09
N GLU A 62 1.33 22.18 11.16
CA GLU A 62 1.02 22.48 9.77
C GLU A 62 -0.45 22.34 9.41
N TRP A 63 -1.21 21.55 10.18
CA TRP A 63 -2.59 21.25 9.81
C TRP A 63 -3.53 21.12 11.00
N VAL A 64 -4.69 21.77 10.87
CA VAL A 64 -5.87 21.49 11.70
C VAL A 64 -6.98 21.03 10.75
N LEU A 65 -7.43 19.81 10.88
CA LEU A 65 -8.52 19.24 10.10
C LEU A 65 -9.78 19.19 10.95
N ILE A 66 -10.86 19.80 10.50
CA ILE A 66 -12.17 19.75 11.15
C ILE A 66 -13.11 18.91 10.31
N HIS A 67 -13.69 17.89 10.91
CA HIS A 67 -14.67 17.01 10.27
C HIS A 67 -16.04 17.13 10.95
N ASP A 68 -17.12 16.99 10.19
CA ASP A 68 -18.45 16.80 10.74
C ASP A 68 -18.64 15.38 11.31
N GLN A 69 -19.81 15.12 11.91
CA GLN A 69 -20.15 13.81 12.47
C GLN A 69 -20.19 12.68 11.43
N SER A 70 -20.20 12.99 10.14
CA SER A 70 -20.16 12.02 9.04
C SER A 70 -18.73 11.71 8.57
N GLY A 71 -17.72 12.41 9.13
CA GLY A 71 -16.33 12.31 8.70
C GLY A 71 -15.99 13.17 7.48
N LYS A 72 -16.88 14.10 7.08
CA LYS A 72 -16.62 15.00 5.97
C LYS A 72 -15.76 16.17 6.45
N GLU A 73 -14.64 16.42 5.79
CA GLU A 73 -13.78 17.57 6.01
C GLU A 73 -14.54 18.89 5.74
N LEU A 74 -14.51 19.80 6.71
CA LEU A 74 -15.17 21.08 6.65
C LEU A 74 -14.18 22.25 6.61
N TYR A 75 -12.98 22.09 7.17
CA TYR A 75 -11.99 23.14 7.28
C TYR A 75 -10.57 22.55 7.37
N ARG A 76 -9.62 23.29 6.79
CA ARG A 76 -8.18 23.01 6.85
C ARG A 76 -7.44 24.33 6.97
N ASP A 77 -6.66 24.52 8.03
CA ASP A 77 -5.80 25.70 8.18
C ASP A 77 -4.36 25.31 8.51
N VAL A 78 -3.47 26.27 8.32
CA VAL A 78 -2.02 26.07 8.24
C VAL A 78 -1.30 27.25 8.86
N ASP A 79 -0.18 26.98 9.51
CA ASP A 79 0.83 27.91 10.04
C ASP A 79 0.59 28.44 11.45
N PHE A 80 0.92 27.61 12.45
CA PHE A 80 1.30 28.12 13.76
C PHE A 80 2.81 27.88 13.99
N THR A 81 3.59 28.98 14.07
CA THR A 81 5.00 28.93 14.47
C THR A 81 5.12 29.31 15.93
N ASP A 82 5.73 28.44 16.76
CA ASP A 82 6.01 28.78 18.17
C ASP A 82 7.30 29.65 18.24
N GLU A 83 7.15 30.95 18.58
CA GLU A 83 8.29 31.87 18.84
C GLU A 83 8.77 31.84 20.31
N SER A 84 8.28 30.92 21.19
CA SER A 84 8.48 31.01 22.65
C SER A 84 9.48 30.01 23.25
N SER A 85 10.52 29.56 22.56
CA SER A 85 11.56 28.75 23.19
C SER A 85 12.64 29.58 23.91
N ASN A 86 12.31 30.05 25.12
CA ASN A 86 13.31 30.44 26.13
C ASN A 86 12.72 30.32 27.52
N ASN A 87 12.95 29.19 28.20
CA ASN A 87 13.29 29.19 29.64
C ASN A 87 13.62 27.78 30.13
N ASN A 88 14.82 27.66 30.68
CA ASN A 88 15.32 26.51 31.44
C ASN A 88 14.55 26.33 32.72
N ASP A 89 14.06 25.13 33.01
CA ASP A 89 14.18 24.49 34.33
C ASP A 89 13.80 23.01 34.22
N VAL A 90 14.78 22.14 34.48
CA VAL A 90 14.66 20.68 34.42
C VAL A 90 14.27 20.18 35.82
N GLU A 91 13.14 19.55 35.97
CA GLU A 91 12.88 18.56 37.02
C GLU A 91 12.71 17.16 36.39
N ASP A 92 13.65 16.29 36.75
CA ASP A 92 13.77 14.90 36.27
C ASP A 92 12.68 14.03 36.95
N THR A 93 11.59 13.76 36.26
CA THR A 93 10.64 12.69 36.60
C THR A 93 10.68 11.63 35.51
N PRO A 94 10.73 10.30 35.85
CA PRO A 94 10.82 9.25 34.84
C PRO A 94 9.55 9.26 33.95
N SER A 95 9.76 9.47 32.66
CA SER A 95 8.71 9.42 31.64
C SER A 95 7.91 8.13 31.70
N PRO A 96 6.56 8.19 31.61
CA PRO A 96 5.77 7.00 31.33
C PRO A 96 6.20 6.43 29.98
N ILE A 97 6.42 5.13 29.92
CA ILE A 97 6.67 4.40 28.67
C ILE A 97 5.55 4.78 27.71
N ALA A 98 5.91 5.44 26.57
CA ALA A 98 4.97 5.75 25.52
C ALA A 98 4.23 4.45 25.14
N GLN A 99 2.92 4.42 25.37
CA GLN A 99 2.08 3.35 24.81
C GLN A 99 2.03 3.65 23.32
N GLU A 100 2.67 2.79 22.51
CA GLU A 100 2.44 2.82 21.06
C GLU A 100 0.93 2.79 20.84
N GLU A 101 0.39 3.84 20.21
CA GLU A 101 -1.02 3.83 19.83
C GLU A 101 -1.26 2.67 18.88
N ILE A 102 -2.02 1.69 19.37
CA ILE A 102 -2.40 0.54 18.56
C ILE A 102 -3.40 1.03 17.52
N LEU A 103 -3.02 0.99 16.23
CA LEU A 103 -3.90 1.38 15.14
C LEU A 103 -5.19 0.56 15.15
N GLU A 104 -6.33 1.25 15.16
CA GLU A 104 -7.66 0.67 15.18
C GLU A 104 -8.58 1.35 14.16
N GLY A 105 -9.33 0.56 13.40
CA GLY A 105 -10.30 1.08 12.44
C GLY A 105 -9.73 1.43 11.08
N THR A 106 -10.37 2.35 10.38
CA THR A 106 -9.99 2.74 9.02
C THR A 106 -8.96 3.87 9.05
N VAL A 107 -7.83 3.64 8.40
CA VAL A 107 -6.79 4.65 8.15
C VAL A 107 -6.86 5.05 6.68
N ILE A 108 -6.79 6.34 6.40
CA ILE A 108 -6.80 6.91 5.05
C ILE A 108 -5.61 7.86 4.95
N GLU A 109 -4.80 7.68 3.91
CA GLU A 109 -3.67 8.54 3.58
C GLU A 109 -3.96 9.29 2.29
N TYR A 110 -3.34 10.48 2.13
CA TYR A 110 -3.56 11.35 0.99
C TYR A 110 -2.22 11.83 0.42
N TYR A 111 -2.16 11.93 -0.90
CA TYR A 111 -1.07 12.60 -1.59
C TYR A 111 -1.08 14.12 -1.31
N GLU A 112 0.05 14.82 -1.55
CA GLU A 112 0.16 16.28 -1.43
C GLU A 112 -0.87 17.04 -2.30
N ASN A 113 -1.35 16.43 -3.39
CA ASN A 113 -2.39 17.01 -4.24
C ASN A 113 -3.81 16.84 -3.67
N GLY A 114 -3.96 16.25 -2.46
CA GLY A 114 -5.23 16.01 -1.79
C GLY A 114 -6.02 14.81 -2.29
N GLN A 115 -5.51 14.04 -3.24
CA GLN A 115 -6.13 12.78 -3.66
C GLN A 115 -5.78 11.67 -2.69
N LYS A 116 -6.70 10.73 -2.52
CA LYS A 116 -6.48 9.56 -1.67
C LYS A 116 -5.33 8.73 -2.21
N GLU A 117 -4.37 8.40 -1.34
CA GLU A 117 -3.23 7.51 -1.60
C GLU A 117 -3.52 6.10 -1.14
N SER A 118 -3.97 5.95 0.10
CA SER A 118 -4.31 4.63 0.63
C SER A 118 -5.55 4.67 1.51
N GLU A 119 -6.20 3.51 1.65
CA GLU A 119 -7.28 3.25 2.60
C GLU A 119 -7.18 1.82 3.07
N GLY A 120 -7.13 1.60 4.38
CA GLY A 120 -7.07 0.27 4.96
C GLY A 120 -7.71 0.21 6.33
N ASN A 121 -8.05 -0.98 6.78
CA ASN A 121 -8.55 -1.21 8.12
C ASN A 121 -7.49 -1.88 8.96
N PHE A 122 -7.41 -1.47 10.23
CA PHE A 122 -6.50 -2.02 11.22
C PHE A 122 -7.29 -2.55 12.41
N LYS A 123 -6.76 -3.60 12.99
CA LYS A 123 -7.25 -4.21 14.22
C LYS A 123 -6.08 -4.67 15.06
N ASP A 124 -6.05 -4.27 16.34
CA ASP A 124 -4.94 -4.56 17.25
C ASP A 124 -3.57 -4.19 16.63
N GLY A 125 -3.50 -3.06 15.88
CA GLY A 125 -2.30 -2.57 15.20
C GLY A 125 -1.90 -3.33 13.95
N LYS A 126 -2.74 -4.24 13.44
CA LYS A 126 -2.45 -5.08 12.26
C LYS A 126 -3.46 -4.81 11.17
N GLU A 127 -3.00 -4.92 9.93
CA GLU A 127 -3.89 -4.82 8.77
C GLU A 127 -4.96 -5.91 8.80
N GLU A 128 -6.21 -5.52 8.53
CA GLU A 128 -7.36 -6.42 8.50
C GLU A 128 -8.31 -6.06 7.36
N GLY A 129 -8.70 -7.06 6.57
CA GLY A 129 -9.63 -6.88 5.47
C GLY A 129 -9.01 -6.26 4.22
N LEU A 130 -9.80 -5.50 3.46
CA LEU A 130 -9.38 -4.91 2.19
C LEU A 130 -8.62 -3.60 2.42
N HIS A 131 -7.41 -3.53 1.89
CA HIS A 131 -6.63 -2.32 1.72
C HIS A 131 -6.61 -1.91 0.25
N THR A 132 -6.80 -0.64 -0.03
CA THR A 132 -6.82 -0.09 -1.39
C THR A 132 -5.81 1.04 -1.49
N GLY A 133 -4.96 1.00 -2.52
CA GLY A 133 -4.03 2.06 -2.89
C GLY A 133 -4.46 2.72 -4.21
N TRP A 134 -4.13 3.98 -4.38
CA TRP A 134 -4.38 4.77 -5.58
C TRP A 134 -3.10 5.46 -6.04
N TYR A 135 -2.96 5.65 -7.32
CA TYR A 135 -1.97 6.54 -7.91
C TYR A 135 -2.31 8.01 -7.62
N ASP A 136 -1.35 8.91 -7.71
CA ASP A 136 -1.53 10.36 -7.56
C ASP A 136 -2.48 10.98 -8.61
N SER A 137 -2.74 10.26 -9.69
CA SER A 137 -3.78 10.55 -10.69
C SER A 137 -5.20 10.25 -10.20
N GLY A 138 -5.35 9.58 -9.03
CA GLY A 138 -6.62 9.13 -8.45
C GLY A 138 -7.13 7.81 -9.03
N GLN A 139 -6.39 7.18 -9.94
CA GLN A 139 -6.73 5.83 -10.41
C GLN A 139 -6.28 4.78 -9.40
N LYS A 140 -7.05 3.69 -9.29
CA LYS A 140 -6.70 2.59 -8.40
C LYS A 140 -5.39 1.95 -8.83
N GLU A 141 -4.46 1.79 -7.88
CA GLU A 141 -3.19 1.10 -8.03
C GLU A 141 -3.24 -0.33 -7.51
N SER A 142 -3.82 -0.53 -6.33
CA SER A 142 -3.84 -1.86 -5.71
C SER A 142 -5.09 -2.11 -4.87
N GLU A 143 -5.46 -3.37 -4.77
CA GLU A 143 -6.36 -3.93 -3.76
C GLU A 143 -5.72 -5.16 -3.16
N ILE A 144 -5.56 -5.18 -1.85
CA ILE A 144 -4.88 -6.25 -1.11
C ILE A 144 -5.75 -6.64 0.07
N ASN A 145 -5.99 -7.93 0.25
CA ASN A 145 -6.68 -8.43 1.42
C ASN A 145 -5.68 -8.91 2.47
N PHE A 146 -5.91 -8.49 3.72
CA PHE A 146 -5.12 -8.83 4.88
C PHE A 146 -5.97 -9.57 5.92
N LYS A 147 -5.29 -10.34 6.74
CA LYS A 147 -5.85 -10.95 7.94
C LYS A 147 -4.75 -11.06 8.99
N ASP A 148 -5.00 -10.45 10.15
CA ASP A 148 -4.04 -10.42 11.27
C ASP A 148 -2.65 -9.89 10.86
N GLY A 149 -2.55 -9.00 9.84
CA GLY A 149 -1.32 -8.43 9.28
C GLY A 149 -0.70 -9.23 8.14
N ASP A 150 -1.20 -10.44 7.83
CA ASP A 150 -0.68 -11.28 6.75
C ASP A 150 -1.50 -11.11 5.47
N TYR A 151 -0.88 -11.21 4.31
CA TYR A 151 -1.60 -11.30 3.04
C TYR A 151 -2.52 -12.52 3.04
N HIS A 152 -3.83 -12.28 2.87
CA HIS A 152 -4.83 -13.34 2.91
C HIS A 152 -5.95 -13.08 1.91
N GLY A 153 -6.09 -13.93 0.91
CA GLY A 153 -7.09 -13.77 -0.14
C GLY A 153 -6.50 -13.17 -1.40
N LYS A 154 -7.24 -12.30 -2.05
CA LYS A 154 -6.89 -11.74 -3.36
C LYS A 154 -6.07 -10.47 -3.22
N LYS A 155 -5.01 -10.36 -4.04
CA LYS A 155 -4.28 -9.14 -4.33
C LYS A 155 -4.41 -8.82 -5.82
N THR A 156 -4.76 -7.59 -6.15
CA THR A 156 -4.84 -7.08 -7.52
C THR A 156 -4.05 -5.79 -7.61
N VAL A 157 -3.26 -5.64 -8.67
CA VAL A 157 -2.53 -4.42 -8.99
C VAL A 157 -2.94 -3.97 -10.39
N TRP A 158 -3.07 -2.66 -10.57
CA TRP A 158 -3.42 -2.03 -11.85
C TRP A 158 -2.28 -1.12 -12.32
N TYR A 159 -2.16 -0.95 -13.61
CA TYR A 159 -1.37 0.09 -14.23
C TYR A 159 -2.07 1.46 -14.13
N GLU A 160 -1.32 2.54 -14.26
CA GLU A 160 -1.88 3.90 -14.30
C GLU A 160 -2.93 4.10 -15.40
N ASN A 161 -2.87 3.35 -16.49
CA ASN A 161 -3.88 3.37 -17.53
C ASN A 161 -5.21 2.68 -17.13
N GLY A 162 -5.31 2.17 -15.89
CA GLY A 162 -6.48 1.52 -15.32
C GLY A 162 -6.65 0.04 -15.70
N GLN A 163 -5.76 -0.51 -16.52
CA GLN A 163 -5.78 -1.93 -16.83
C GLN A 163 -5.12 -2.74 -15.72
N LYS A 164 -5.56 -3.99 -15.52
CA LYS A 164 -4.91 -4.87 -14.56
C LYS A 164 -3.47 -5.13 -14.95
N GLY A 165 -2.56 -5.08 -13.97
CA GLY A 165 -1.17 -5.50 -14.08
C GLY A 165 -0.96 -6.91 -13.53
N SER A 166 -1.52 -7.20 -12.34
CA SER A 166 -1.47 -8.55 -11.77
C SER A 166 -2.69 -8.89 -10.92
N GLU A 167 -2.96 -10.18 -10.80
CA GLU A 167 -3.95 -10.74 -9.88
C GLU A 167 -3.39 -12.03 -9.30
N GLU A 168 -3.31 -12.10 -7.99
CA GLU A 168 -2.73 -13.23 -7.27
C GLU A 168 -3.54 -13.60 -6.03
N ASN A 169 -3.39 -14.83 -5.57
CA ASN A 169 -4.06 -15.33 -4.37
C ASN A 169 -3.04 -15.67 -3.30
N TRP A 170 -3.35 -15.29 -2.07
CA TRP A 170 -2.51 -15.42 -0.90
C TRP A 170 -3.24 -16.13 0.23
N LYS A 171 -2.49 -16.84 1.04
CA LYS A 171 -2.99 -17.46 2.26
C LYS A 171 -1.87 -17.44 3.30
N ASP A 172 -2.10 -16.70 4.38
CA ASP A 172 -1.18 -16.58 5.50
C ASP A 172 0.25 -16.28 5.00
N ASP A 173 0.39 -15.15 4.26
CA ASP A 173 1.60 -14.67 3.57
C ASP A 173 2.18 -15.60 2.50
N ASN A 174 1.53 -16.70 2.19
CA ASN A 174 2.00 -17.62 1.15
C ASN A 174 1.19 -17.44 -0.14
N LYS A 175 1.87 -17.30 -1.27
CA LYS A 175 1.20 -17.39 -2.58
C LYS A 175 0.56 -18.76 -2.71
N ASN A 176 -0.75 -18.78 -2.95
CA ASN A 176 -1.53 -20.02 -3.00
C ASN A 176 -2.67 -19.88 -4.00
N GLY A 177 -2.58 -20.57 -5.12
CA GLY A 177 -3.56 -20.51 -6.20
C GLY A 177 -2.99 -19.88 -7.47
N LYS A 178 -3.87 -19.32 -8.29
CA LYS A 178 -3.52 -18.75 -9.58
C LYS A 178 -2.90 -17.38 -9.43
N LEU A 179 -1.82 -17.11 -10.16
CA LEU A 179 -1.26 -15.82 -10.49
C LEU A 179 -1.53 -15.55 -11.97
N THR A 180 -2.01 -14.36 -12.30
CA THR A 180 -2.11 -13.87 -13.67
C THR A 180 -1.48 -12.48 -13.75
N THR A 181 -0.64 -12.26 -14.75
CA THR A 181 -0.12 -10.92 -15.10
C THR A 181 -0.62 -10.48 -16.45
N TRP A 182 -0.68 -9.19 -16.68
CA TRP A 182 -1.11 -8.58 -17.93
C TRP A 182 -0.10 -7.54 -18.37
N TYR A 183 0.06 -7.40 -19.67
CA TYR A 183 0.72 -6.26 -20.29
C TYR A 183 -0.11 -4.98 -20.16
N GLU A 184 0.52 -3.82 -20.29
CA GLU A 184 -0.18 -2.51 -20.26
C GLU A 184 -1.24 -2.36 -21.36
N ASN A 185 -1.19 -3.16 -22.42
CA ASN A 185 -2.21 -3.21 -23.47
C ASN A 185 -3.44 -4.05 -23.07
N GLY A 186 -3.44 -4.67 -21.87
CA GLY A 186 -4.52 -5.48 -21.29
C GLY A 186 -4.53 -6.93 -21.73
N GLN A 187 -3.59 -7.38 -22.56
CA GLN A 187 -3.44 -8.78 -22.90
C GLN A 187 -2.73 -9.53 -21.78
N ILE A 188 -3.07 -10.81 -21.62
CA ILE A 188 -2.41 -11.67 -20.63
C ILE A 188 -0.93 -11.80 -21.00
N GLU A 189 -0.06 -11.58 -20.02
CA GLU A 189 1.39 -11.82 -20.12
C GLU A 189 1.75 -13.19 -19.59
N SER A 190 1.26 -13.56 -18.39
CA SER A 190 1.53 -14.86 -17.81
C SER A 190 0.38 -15.40 -16.96
N GLU A 191 0.31 -16.71 -16.88
CA GLU A 191 -0.50 -17.46 -15.91
C GLU A 191 0.35 -18.57 -15.30
N SER A 192 0.29 -18.67 -13.96
CA SER A 192 0.95 -19.75 -13.23
C SER A 192 0.15 -20.13 -11.98
N TYR A 193 0.48 -21.26 -11.39
CA TYR A 193 -0.16 -21.75 -10.18
C TYR A 193 0.86 -21.96 -9.08
N PHE A 194 0.50 -21.54 -7.87
CA PHE A 194 1.33 -21.62 -6.69
C PHE A 194 0.68 -22.45 -5.60
N LYS A 195 1.50 -23.12 -4.85
CA LYS A 195 1.15 -23.81 -3.62
C LYS A 195 2.25 -23.56 -2.60
N ASP A 196 1.88 -22.94 -1.49
CA ASP A 196 2.81 -22.64 -0.38
C ASP A 196 4.11 -21.98 -0.89
N HIS A 197 3.95 -20.85 -1.62
CA HIS A 197 5.01 -20.08 -2.32
C HIS A 197 5.71 -20.78 -3.49
N ASN A 198 5.57 -22.09 -3.64
CA ASN A 198 6.22 -22.80 -4.72
C ASN A 198 5.31 -22.84 -5.95
N GLU A 199 5.90 -22.62 -7.12
CA GLU A 199 5.20 -22.87 -8.37
C GLU A 199 4.86 -24.36 -8.47
N ASP A 200 3.55 -24.68 -8.58
CA ASP A 200 3.06 -26.07 -8.61
C ASP A 200 1.84 -26.14 -9.53
N GLY A 201 2.07 -26.61 -10.74
CA GLY A 201 1.07 -26.71 -11.78
C GLY A 201 1.53 -26.23 -13.13
N LYS A 202 0.54 -26.03 -14.02
CA LYS A 202 0.79 -25.48 -15.34
C LYS A 202 1.12 -23.98 -15.27
N TRP A 203 2.07 -23.54 -16.10
CA TRP A 203 2.31 -22.14 -16.38
C TRP A 203 2.29 -21.89 -17.88
N THR A 204 1.92 -20.67 -18.30
CA THR A 204 1.89 -20.23 -19.70
C THR A 204 2.25 -18.74 -19.75
N ASN A 205 3.13 -18.38 -20.66
CA ASN A 205 3.49 -17.00 -20.97
C ASN A 205 3.07 -16.68 -22.41
N TRP A 206 2.70 -15.45 -22.65
CA TRP A 206 2.29 -14.93 -23.95
C TRP A 206 3.17 -13.76 -24.35
N PHE A 207 3.30 -13.55 -25.65
CA PHE A 207 3.81 -12.31 -26.22
C PHE A 207 2.76 -11.20 -26.13
N GLU A 208 3.18 -9.94 -26.23
CA GLU A 208 2.27 -8.79 -26.27
C GLU A 208 1.23 -8.85 -27.41
N ASN A 209 1.49 -9.60 -28.47
CA ASN A 209 0.55 -9.83 -29.56
C ASN A 209 -0.51 -10.91 -29.24
N GLY A 210 -0.50 -11.48 -28.02
CA GLY A 210 -1.43 -12.50 -27.52
C GLY A 210 -1.12 -13.93 -27.96
N GLN A 211 -0.05 -14.16 -28.70
CA GLN A 211 0.38 -15.52 -29.04
C GLN A 211 1.15 -16.15 -27.87
N ILE A 212 1.04 -17.49 -27.74
CA ILE A 212 1.78 -18.20 -26.71
C ILE A 212 3.29 -18.09 -27.02
N HIS A 213 4.05 -17.63 -26.01
CA HIS A 213 5.50 -17.62 -26.02
C HIS A 213 6.06 -18.93 -25.45
N SER A 214 5.54 -19.37 -24.30
CA SER A 214 6.01 -20.60 -23.66
C SER A 214 4.97 -21.21 -22.74
N GLU A 215 5.02 -22.52 -22.57
CA GLU A 215 4.21 -23.23 -21.59
C GLU A 215 4.96 -24.41 -21.02
N GLY A 216 4.61 -24.79 -19.80
CA GLY A 216 5.19 -25.92 -19.10
C GLY A 216 4.47 -26.26 -17.82
N CYS A 217 5.09 -27.10 -17.03
CA CYS A 217 4.63 -27.47 -15.72
C CYS A 217 5.77 -27.38 -14.70
N SER A 218 5.43 -26.96 -13.50
CA SER A 218 6.30 -27.00 -12.33
C SER A 218 5.69 -27.89 -11.26
N LYS A 219 6.52 -28.46 -10.42
CA LYS A 219 6.12 -29.24 -9.27
C LYS A 219 7.04 -28.92 -8.09
N ASN A 220 6.44 -28.42 -6.99
CA ASN A 220 7.19 -27.98 -5.81
C ASN A 220 8.34 -27.01 -6.17
N GLY A 221 8.10 -26.04 -7.06
CA GLY A 221 9.08 -25.05 -7.49
C GLY A 221 10.14 -25.55 -8.47
N GLN A 222 10.03 -26.77 -8.98
CA GLN A 222 10.95 -27.33 -9.96
C GLN A 222 10.22 -27.65 -11.25
N TRP A 223 10.85 -27.37 -12.39
CA TRP A 223 10.31 -27.75 -13.69
C TRP A 223 10.18 -29.27 -13.80
N ASP A 224 8.98 -29.73 -14.22
CA ASP A 224 8.66 -31.14 -14.36
C ASP A 224 7.74 -31.36 -15.54
N GLY A 225 8.10 -32.26 -16.45
CA GLY A 225 7.37 -32.56 -17.65
C GLY A 225 7.83 -31.82 -18.89
N LYS A 226 6.93 -31.71 -19.87
CA LYS A 226 7.21 -31.09 -21.15
C LYS A 226 7.05 -29.59 -21.07
N HIS A 227 8.06 -28.86 -21.55
CA HIS A 227 8.06 -27.42 -21.76
C HIS A 227 8.15 -27.14 -23.26
N THR A 228 7.36 -26.20 -23.77
CA THR A 228 7.35 -25.81 -25.18
C THR A 228 7.53 -24.31 -25.29
N TYR A 229 8.35 -23.89 -26.24
CA TYR A 229 8.65 -22.49 -26.54
C TYR A 229 8.31 -22.20 -27.99
N TRP A 230 7.85 -20.99 -28.28
CA TRP A 230 7.48 -20.54 -29.61
C TRP A 230 8.11 -19.21 -29.95
N TYR A 231 8.44 -18.99 -31.21
CA TYR A 231 8.76 -17.69 -31.79
C TYR A 231 7.49 -16.83 -31.91
N GLU A 232 7.64 -15.51 -32.02
CA GLU A 232 6.52 -14.58 -32.26
C GLU A 232 5.74 -14.88 -33.56
N ASN A 233 6.36 -15.55 -34.54
CA ASN A 233 5.68 -15.98 -35.76
C ASN A 233 4.81 -17.24 -35.55
N GLY A 234 4.74 -17.78 -34.35
CA GLY A 234 3.95 -18.95 -33.96
C GLY A 234 4.61 -20.29 -34.29
N GLN A 235 5.79 -20.31 -34.86
CA GLN A 235 6.57 -21.55 -35.07
C GLN A 235 7.17 -21.99 -33.73
N LYS A 236 7.28 -23.33 -33.55
CA LYS A 236 7.97 -23.84 -32.35
C LYS A 236 9.46 -23.48 -32.42
N GLU A 237 9.97 -23.02 -31.30
CA GLU A 237 11.38 -22.76 -31.04
C GLU A 237 12.05 -23.99 -30.40
N ALA A 238 11.45 -24.49 -29.30
CA ALA A 238 11.99 -25.63 -28.57
C ALA A 238 10.92 -26.48 -27.88
N GLU A 239 11.18 -27.76 -27.74
CA GLU A 239 10.52 -28.67 -26.82
C GLU A 239 11.56 -29.31 -25.90
N THR A 240 11.37 -29.11 -24.61
CA THR A 240 12.29 -29.60 -23.59
C THR A 240 11.55 -30.46 -22.57
N ILE A 241 12.11 -31.59 -22.20
CA ILE A 241 11.59 -32.45 -21.12
C ILE A 241 12.43 -32.25 -19.88
N TYR A 242 11.76 -31.92 -18.80
CA TYR A 242 12.35 -31.78 -17.47
C TYR A 242 11.83 -32.82 -16.51
N LYS A 243 12.67 -33.19 -15.56
CA LYS A 243 12.31 -34.01 -14.42
C LYS A 243 13.02 -33.52 -13.16
N ASN A 244 12.23 -33.11 -12.18
CA ASN A 244 12.74 -32.52 -10.92
C ASN A 244 13.79 -31.42 -11.22
N GLY A 245 13.50 -30.49 -12.12
CA GLY A 245 14.36 -29.37 -12.50
C GLY A 245 15.54 -29.75 -13.43
N ILE A 246 15.75 -31.02 -13.73
CA ILE A 246 16.85 -31.46 -14.59
C ILE A 246 16.35 -31.65 -16.03
N ARG A 247 17.03 -31.04 -16.99
CA ARG A 247 16.74 -31.18 -18.40
C ARG A 247 17.18 -32.57 -18.89
N GLU A 248 16.23 -33.39 -19.35
CA GLU A 248 16.50 -34.73 -19.87
C GLU A 248 16.66 -34.77 -21.40
N LYS A 249 15.84 -33.95 -22.09
CA LYS A 249 15.82 -33.91 -23.57
C LYS A 249 15.46 -32.52 -24.06
N CYS A 250 16.07 -32.11 -25.18
CA CYS A 250 15.71 -30.90 -25.92
C CYS A 250 15.63 -31.17 -27.38
N THR A 251 14.69 -30.53 -28.07
CA THR A 251 14.56 -30.50 -29.52
C THR A 251 14.32 -29.05 -29.92
N GLU A 252 15.08 -28.52 -30.86
CA GLU A 252 15.07 -27.12 -31.25
C GLU A 252 14.78 -26.97 -32.75
N TRP A 253 14.10 -25.89 -33.10
CA TRP A 253 13.76 -25.53 -34.49
C TRP A 253 14.14 -24.05 -34.70
N ASN A 254 14.46 -23.72 -35.97
CA ASN A 254 14.65 -22.32 -36.36
C ASN A 254 13.29 -21.62 -36.62
N GLU A 255 13.31 -20.32 -36.89
CA GLU A 255 12.10 -19.52 -37.18
C GLU A 255 11.37 -19.99 -38.48
N ALA A 256 12.00 -20.74 -39.34
CA ALA A 256 11.40 -21.37 -40.52
C ALA A 256 10.72 -22.72 -40.19
N GLY A 257 10.83 -23.20 -38.91
CA GLY A 257 10.31 -24.49 -38.49
C GLY A 257 11.16 -25.70 -38.84
N GLU A 258 12.42 -25.48 -39.22
CA GLU A 258 13.36 -26.56 -39.57
C GLU A 258 14.10 -27.02 -38.30
N LEU A 259 14.24 -28.33 -38.15
CA LEU A 259 14.93 -28.96 -37.02
C LEU A 259 16.42 -28.57 -37.02
N GLN A 260 16.94 -28.19 -35.87
CA GLN A 260 18.35 -27.85 -35.64
C GLN A 260 19.16 -29.03 -35.08
#